data_639f5d85746ae8896193ad28f40622e9
#
_entry.id   639f5d85746ae8896193ad28f40622e9
#
_cell.length_a   1.000
_cell.length_b   1.000
_cell.length_c   1.000
_cell.angle_alpha   90.00
_cell.angle_beta   90.00
_cell.angle_gamma   90.00
#
_symmetry.space_group_name_H-M   'P 1'
#
loop_
_entity.id
_entity.type
_entity.pdbx_description
1 polymer ?
#
loop_
_entity_poly.entity_id
_entity_poly.type
_entity_poly.pdbx_seq_one_letter_code
_entity_poly.pdbx_strand_id
1 'polypeptide(L)'
;MRISDAVVTSTVSNNLRRSFARISRFQKDLSTGTRIHDASDDPSGASRALQLRSDIRKNEQFQRNIESGIGFMNFVDSTMDDLVNSLIRVRGLSIQGASDTVNPQDRKIIAREVDELLEHVISIAQTKFRGRFVFAGTETLERPYSEVRDADGS
;
A
#
# COMPACT_ATOMS: atom_id res chain seq x y z
N MET A 1 14.70 4.54 77.12
CA MET A 1 14.13 5.40 76.08
C MET A 1 12.68 5.00 75.87
N ARG A 2 11.73 5.84 76.30
CA ARG A 2 10.30 5.61 75.98
C ARG A 2 10.05 6.07 74.56
N ILE A 3 9.89 5.14 73.61
CA ILE A 3 9.37 5.45 72.29
C ILE A 3 7.90 5.79 72.51
N SER A 4 7.48 7.03 72.20
CA SER A 4 6.11 7.44 72.44
C SER A 4 5.20 6.71 71.45
N ASP A 5 4.02 6.26 71.89
CA ASP A 5 3.01 5.58 71.05
C ASP A 5 2.72 6.34 69.78
N ALA A 6 2.80 7.68 69.79
CA ALA A 6 2.68 8.53 68.65
C ALA A 6 3.71 8.23 67.52
N VAL A 7 4.98 7.93 67.91
CA VAL A 7 6.05 7.60 66.96
C VAL A 7 5.79 6.24 66.32
N VAL A 8 5.35 5.24 67.10
CA VAL A 8 5.01 3.93 66.57
C VAL A 8 3.84 4.01 65.62
N THR A 9 2.77 4.72 65.99
CA THR A 9 1.59 4.93 65.16
C THR A 9 1.90 5.66 63.85
N SER A 10 2.76 6.70 63.92
CA SER A 10 3.16 7.45 62.72
C SER A 10 4.01 6.57 61.77
N THR A 11 4.91 5.73 62.34
CA THR A 11 5.72 4.80 61.55
C THR A 11 4.88 3.74 60.86
N VAL A 12 3.91 3.14 61.58
CA VAL A 12 2.98 2.16 61.01
C VAL A 12 2.13 2.82 59.91
N SER A 13 1.57 4.01 60.15
CA SER A 13 0.79 4.75 59.15
C SER A 13 1.61 5.05 57.91
N ASN A 14 2.84 5.51 58.04
CA ASN A 14 3.73 5.76 56.91
C ASN A 14 4.08 4.49 56.13
N ASN A 15 4.31 3.38 56.79
CA ASN A 15 4.57 2.08 56.15
C ASN A 15 3.33 1.58 55.38
N LEU A 16 2.14 1.73 55.95
CA LEU A 16 0.89 1.40 55.27
C LEU A 16 0.70 2.25 54.02
N ARG A 17 0.86 3.56 54.13
CA ARG A 17 0.76 4.47 52.95
C ARG A 17 1.72 4.08 51.83
N ARG A 18 2.98 3.74 52.18
CA ARG A 18 3.98 3.26 51.20
C ARG A 18 3.59 1.92 50.55
N SER A 19 2.99 1.01 51.33
CA SER A 19 2.52 -0.26 50.82
C SER A 19 1.35 -0.11 49.89
N PHE A 20 0.34 0.72 50.23
CA PHE A 20 -0.77 1.05 49.36
C PHE A 20 -0.31 1.73 48.05
N ALA A 21 0.62 2.66 48.13
CA ALA A 21 1.19 3.32 46.95
C ALA A 21 1.85 2.30 46.00
N ARG A 22 2.61 1.32 46.55
CA ARG A 22 3.23 0.25 45.75
C ARG A 22 2.18 -0.66 45.12
N ILE A 23 1.16 -1.09 45.85
CA ILE A 23 0.07 -1.93 45.33
C ILE A 23 -0.66 -1.19 44.19
N SER A 24 -1.02 0.07 44.38
CA SER A 24 -1.66 0.89 43.37
C SER A 24 -0.80 1.02 42.11
N ARG A 25 0.51 1.17 42.25
CA ARG A 25 1.44 1.20 41.11
C ARG A 25 1.46 -0.14 40.37
N PHE A 26 1.59 -1.27 41.09
CA PHE A 26 1.53 -2.59 40.47
C PHE A 26 0.19 -2.87 39.75
N GLN A 27 -0.92 -2.44 40.33
CA GLN A 27 -2.23 -2.55 39.68
C GLN A 27 -2.29 -1.75 38.38
N LYS A 28 -1.72 -0.53 38.38
CA LYS A 28 -1.61 0.31 37.18
C LYS A 28 -0.73 -0.36 36.11
N ASP A 29 0.42 -0.90 36.52
CA ASP A 29 1.35 -1.59 35.61
C ASP A 29 0.70 -2.83 34.98
N LEU A 30 -0.02 -3.63 35.78
CA LEU A 30 -0.75 -4.81 35.31
C LEU A 30 -1.91 -4.44 34.37
N SER A 31 -2.66 -3.39 34.71
CA SER A 31 -3.80 -2.96 33.91
C SER A 31 -3.39 -2.39 32.55
N THR A 32 -2.26 -1.70 32.49
CA THR A 32 -1.77 -1.04 31.25
C THR A 32 -0.77 -1.91 30.47
N GLY A 33 -0.24 -2.96 31.10
CA GLY A 33 0.84 -3.79 30.53
C GLY A 33 2.15 -3.03 30.30
N THR A 34 2.29 -1.83 30.88
CA THR A 34 3.49 -0.99 30.75
C THR A 34 4.05 -0.63 32.12
N ARG A 35 5.38 -0.58 32.24
CA ARG A 35 6.08 -0.21 33.48
C ARG A 35 6.32 1.31 33.59
N ILE A 36 6.43 1.99 32.44
CA ILE A 36 6.72 3.43 32.37
C ILE A 36 5.44 4.13 31.94
N HIS A 37 4.87 4.92 32.83
CA HIS A 37 3.65 5.69 32.59
C HIS A 37 3.95 7.15 32.31
N ASP A 38 4.91 7.70 33.03
CA ASP A 38 5.32 9.10 32.95
C ASP A 38 6.82 9.20 32.63
N ALA A 39 7.21 10.24 31.87
CA ALA A 39 8.62 10.46 31.55
C ALA A 39 9.48 10.71 32.80
N SER A 40 8.85 11.12 33.92
CA SER A 40 9.49 11.31 35.22
C SER A 40 9.85 10.00 35.94
N ASP A 41 9.18 8.88 35.62
CA ASP A 41 9.44 7.57 36.25
C ASP A 41 10.79 7.01 35.82
N ASP A 42 11.13 7.09 34.55
CA ASP A 42 12.39 6.65 33.96
C ASP A 42 12.63 7.44 32.65
N PRO A 43 13.31 8.61 32.70
CA PRO A 43 13.51 9.46 31.52
C PRO A 43 14.27 8.76 30.40
N SER A 44 15.25 7.90 30.72
CA SER A 44 16.03 7.17 29.72
C SER A 44 15.21 6.06 29.07
N GLY A 45 14.46 5.30 29.86
CA GLY A 45 13.53 4.28 29.38
C GLY A 45 12.39 4.86 28.57
N ALA A 46 11.83 5.99 28.99
CA ALA A 46 10.78 6.70 28.25
C ALA A 46 11.27 7.19 26.88
N SER A 47 12.45 7.80 26.82
CA SER A 47 13.07 8.24 25.58
C SER A 47 13.30 7.06 24.61
N ARG A 48 13.84 5.94 25.11
CA ARG A 48 14.06 4.73 24.33
C ARG A 48 12.76 4.10 23.83
N ALA A 49 11.72 4.08 24.67
CA ALA A 49 10.40 3.59 24.29
C ALA A 49 9.76 4.44 23.20
N LEU A 50 9.89 5.77 23.26
CA LEU A 50 9.41 6.68 22.21
C LEU A 50 10.15 6.46 20.89
N GLN A 51 11.47 6.26 20.92
CA GLN A 51 12.26 5.97 19.72
C GLN A 51 11.83 4.65 19.10
N LEU A 52 11.71 3.58 19.88
CA LEU A 52 11.26 2.27 19.38
C LEU A 52 9.83 2.34 18.80
N ARG A 53 8.92 3.05 19.46
CA ARG A 53 7.56 3.27 18.92
C ARG A 53 7.59 4.06 17.61
N SER A 54 8.50 5.01 17.46
CA SER A 54 8.71 5.73 16.20
C SER A 54 9.20 4.80 15.10
N ASP A 55 10.15 3.92 15.41
CA ASP A 55 10.70 2.97 14.44
C ASP A 55 9.67 1.90 14.04
N ILE A 56 8.86 1.43 14.98
CA ILE A 56 7.71 0.55 14.68
C ILE A 56 6.76 1.23 13.68
N ARG A 57 6.34 2.47 13.93
CA ARG A 57 5.45 3.21 13.01
C ARG A 57 6.06 3.39 11.62
N LYS A 58 7.39 3.64 11.53
CA LYS A 58 8.10 3.70 10.24
C LYS A 58 8.05 2.36 9.52
N ASN A 59 8.31 1.25 10.24
CA ASN A 59 8.25 -0.09 9.67
C ASN A 59 6.85 -0.44 9.17
N GLU A 60 5.81 -0.13 9.94
CA GLU A 60 4.42 -0.30 9.51
C GLU A 60 4.12 0.53 8.26
N GLN A 61 4.66 1.74 8.15
CA GLN A 61 4.51 2.55 6.94
C GLN A 61 5.23 1.93 5.74
N PHE A 62 6.44 1.41 5.95
CA PHE A 62 7.15 0.68 4.89
C PHE A 62 6.40 -0.56 4.42
N GLN A 63 5.82 -1.33 5.34
CA GLN A 63 4.98 -2.48 4.98
C GLN A 63 3.79 -2.06 4.10
N ARG A 64 3.06 -1.01 4.49
CA ARG A 64 1.95 -0.48 3.67
C ARG A 64 2.42 0.00 2.29
N ASN A 65 3.60 0.61 2.21
CA ASN A 65 4.17 1.06 0.94
C ASN A 65 4.54 -0.15 0.05
N ILE A 66 5.13 -1.19 0.62
CA ILE A 66 5.46 -2.44 -0.09
C ILE A 66 4.19 -3.13 -0.60
N GLU A 67 3.18 -3.29 0.25
CA GLU A 67 1.89 -3.87 -0.16
C GLU A 67 1.24 -3.08 -1.30
N SER A 68 1.30 -1.75 -1.23
CA SER A 68 0.82 -0.88 -2.31
C SER A 68 1.64 -1.05 -3.59
N GLY A 69 2.96 -1.21 -3.47
CA GLY A 69 3.86 -1.48 -4.59
C GLY A 69 3.59 -2.83 -5.24
N ILE A 70 3.41 -3.88 -4.44
CA ILE A 70 3.04 -5.21 -4.93
C ILE A 70 1.69 -5.16 -5.67
N GLY A 71 0.69 -4.49 -5.10
CA GLY A 71 -0.61 -4.32 -5.76
C GLY A 71 -0.51 -3.59 -7.10
N PHE A 72 0.35 -2.57 -7.19
CA PHE A 72 0.64 -1.88 -8.45
C PHE A 72 1.31 -2.80 -9.47
N MET A 73 2.34 -3.56 -9.06
CA MET A 73 3.06 -4.47 -9.97
C MET A 73 2.17 -5.60 -10.49
N ASN A 74 1.34 -6.22 -9.63
CA ASN A 74 0.38 -7.23 -10.06
C ASN A 74 -0.64 -6.67 -11.06
N PHE A 75 -1.07 -5.44 -10.86
CA PHE A 75 -1.99 -4.77 -11.78
C PHE A 75 -1.32 -4.49 -13.14
N VAL A 76 -0.08 -4.01 -13.14
CA VAL A 76 0.72 -3.80 -14.37
C VAL A 76 0.93 -5.11 -15.11
N ASP A 77 1.29 -6.17 -14.40
CA ASP A 77 1.53 -7.50 -14.96
C ASP A 77 0.29 -8.03 -15.67
N SER A 78 -0.87 -8.00 -15.01
CA SER A 78 -2.14 -8.38 -15.62
C SER A 78 -2.50 -7.53 -16.85
N THR A 79 -2.23 -6.23 -16.80
CA THR A 79 -2.51 -5.33 -17.93
C THR A 79 -1.57 -5.59 -19.11
N MET A 80 -0.33 -5.95 -18.84
CA MET A 80 0.64 -6.35 -19.87
C MET A 80 0.29 -7.70 -20.49
N ASP A 81 -0.22 -8.67 -19.72
CA ASP A 81 -0.72 -9.93 -20.25
C ASP A 81 -1.87 -9.72 -21.24
N ASP A 82 -2.82 -8.82 -20.92
CA ASP A 82 -3.92 -8.47 -21.83
C ASP A 82 -3.40 -7.83 -23.13
N LEU A 83 -2.39 -6.97 -23.02
CA LEU A 83 -1.72 -6.35 -24.18
C LEU A 83 -1.05 -7.40 -25.06
N VAL A 84 -0.27 -8.30 -24.46
CA VAL A 84 0.43 -9.39 -25.17
C VAL A 84 -0.57 -10.30 -25.89
N ASN A 85 -1.66 -10.68 -25.24
CA ASN A 85 -2.72 -11.50 -25.82
C ASN A 85 -3.36 -10.80 -27.04
N SER A 86 -3.62 -9.50 -26.94
CA SER A 86 -4.15 -8.70 -28.07
C SER A 86 -3.17 -8.68 -29.24
N LEU A 87 -1.87 -8.49 -28.98
CA LEU A 87 -0.83 -8.49 -30.03
C LEU A 87 -0.67 -9.88 -30.67
N ILE A 88 -0.76 -10.95 -29.90
CA ILE A 88 -0.76 -12.34 -30.44
C ILE A 88 -1.96 -12.53 -31.37
N ARG A 89 -3.14 -12.02 -31.00
CA ARG A 89 -4.33 -12.09 -31.85
C ARG A 89 -4.15 -11.30 -33.15
N VAL A 90 -3.65 -10.06 -33.09
CA VAL A 90 -3.33 -9.23 -34.26
C VAL A 90 -2.36 -9.96 -35.19
N ARG A 91 -1.30 -10.57 -34.66
CA ARG A 91 -0.34 -11.36 -35.42
C ARG A 91 -1.04 -12.52 -36.13
N GLY A 92 -1.92 -13.25 -35.45
CA GLY A 92 -2.68 -14.35 -36.06
C GLY A 92 -3.56 -13.90 -37.22
N LEU A 93 -4.29 -12.80 -37.04
CA LEU A 93 -5.12 -12.19 -38.04
C LEU A 93 -4.32 -11.67 -39.25
N SER A 94 -3.14 -11.10 -39.00
CA SER A 94 -2.23 -10.63 -40.05
C SER A 94 -1.73 -11.79 -40.93
N ILE A 95 -1.35 -12.92 -40.31
CA ILE A 95 -0.95 -14.11 -41.05
C ILE A 95 -2.14 -14.66 -41.88
N GLN A 96 -3.33 -14.70 -41.30
CA GLN A 96 -4.55 -15.14 -41.99
C GLN A 96 -4.87 -14.22 -43.15
N GLY A 97 -4.84 -12.88 -42.95
CA GLY A 97 -5.14 -11.90 -44.01
C GLY A 97 -4.10 -11.87 -45.12
N ALA A 98 -2.86 -12.25 -44.87
CA ALA A 98 -1.80 -12.33 -45.86
C ALA A 98 -1.87 -13.62 -46.72
N SER A 99 -2.75 -14.58 -46.38
CA SER A 99 -2.93 -15.78 -47.15
C SER A 99 -3.63 -15.52 -48.50
N ASP A 100 -3.13 -16.08 -49.59
CA ASP A 100 -3.71 -15.96 -50.94
C ASP A 100 -5.07 -16.65 -51.07
N THR A 101 -5.42 -17.51 -50.10
CA THR A 101 -6.70 -18.23 -50.11
C THR A 101 -7.88 -17.42 -49.56
N VAL A 102 -7.61 -16.26 -48.93
CA VAL A 102 -8.62 -15.40 -48.31
C VAL A 102 -9.19 -14.46 -49.36
N ASN A 103 -10.52 -14.48 -49.52
CA ASN A 103 -11.22 -13.59 -50.48
C ASN A 103 -11.23 -12.13 -49.97
N PRO A 104 -11.50 -11.12 -50.86
CA PRO A 104 -11.49 -9.71 -50.50
C PRO A 104 -12.52 -9.34 -49.43
N GLN A 105 -13.62 -10.05 -49.30
CA GLN A 105 -14.68 -9.80 -48.33
C GLN A 105 -14.23 -10.23 -46.93
N ASP A 106 -13.61 -11.38 -46.84
CA ASP A 106 -13.07 -11.90 -45.56
C ASP A 106 -11.89 -11.05 -45.09
N ARG A 107 -11.04 -10.54 -45.99
CA ARG A 107 -9.98 -9.57 -45.65
C ARG A 107 -10.53 -8.30 -45.00
N LYS A 108 -11.69 -7.78 -45.45
CA LYS A 108 -12.34 -6.63 -44.83
C LYS A 108 -12.86 -6.94 -43.45
N ILE A 109 -13.30 -8.16 -43.18
CA ILE A 109 -13.74 -8.58 -41.85
C ILE A 109 -12.52 -8.66 -40.92
N ILE A 110 -11.42 -9.25 -41.39
CA ILE A 110 -10.14 -9.31 -40.63
C ILE A 110 -9.64 -7.88 -40.31
N ALA A 111 -9.69 -6.96 -41.28
CA ALA A 111 -9.27 -5.57 -41.07
C ALA A 111 -10.08 -4.90 -39.96
N ARG A 112 -11.40 -5.07 -39.91
CA ARG A 112 -12.24 -4.53 -38.81
C ARG A 112 -11.89 -5.13 -37.46
N GLU A 113 -11.62 -6.45 -37.40
CA GLU A 113 -11.22 -7.08 -36.16
C GLU A 113 -9.86 -6.53 -35.66
N VAL A 114 -8.94 -6.21 -36.59
CA VAL A 114 -7.66 -5.57 -36.25
C VAL A 114 -7.89 -4.14 -35.73
N ASP A 115 -8.80 -3.38 -36.36
CA ASP A 115 -9.15 -2.03 -35.87
C ASP A 115 -9.77 -2.06 -34.46
N GLU A 116 -10.65 -3.01 -34.15
CA GLU A 116 -11.23 -3.20 -32.83
C GLU A 116 -10.15 -3.57 -31.80
N LEU A 117 -9.17 -4.41 -32.19
CA LEU A 117 -8.04 -4.75 -31.33
C LEU A 117 -7.11 -3.55 -31.11
N LEU A 118 -6.93 -2.66 -32.09
CA LEU A 118 -6.18 -1.43 -31.91
C LEU A 118 -6.85 -0.52 -30.88
N GLU A 119 -8.16 -0.31 -30.98
CA GLU A 119 -8.92 0.47 -30.00
C GLU A 119 -8.80 -0.16 -28.59
N HIS A 120 -8.85 -1.49 -28.51
CA HIS A 120 -8.64 -2.21 -27.25
C HIS A 120 -7.25 -1.99 -26.67
N VAL A 121 -6.19 -2.06 -27.48
CA VAL A 121 -4.80 -1.78 -27.07
C VAL A 121 -4.65 -0.34 -26.57
N ILE A 122 -5.26 0.64 -27.24
CA ILE A 122 -5.26 2.04 -26.79
C ILE A 122 -5.98 2.17 -25.44
N SER A 123 -7.09 1.47 -25.27
CA SER A 123 -7.81 1.43 -23.99
C SER A 123 -6.95 0.85 -22.87
N ILE A 124 -6.23 -0.25 -23.12
CA ILE A 124 -5.27 -0.84 -22.18
C ILE A 124 -4.19 0.17 -21.82
N ALA A 125 -3.62 0.86 -22.82
CA ALA A 125 -2.59 1.87 -22.61
C ALA A 125 -3.08 3.09 -21.80
N GLN A 126 -4.38 3.35 -21.75
CA GLN A 126 -5.01 4.39 -20.95
C GLN A 126 -5.50 3.91 -19.57
N THR A 127 -5.13 2.71 -19.16
CA THR A 127 -5.57 2.14 -17.88
C THR A 127 -5.03 2.92 -16.70
N LYS A 128 -5.87 3.08 -15.67
CA LYS A 128 -5.54 3.83 -14.46
C LYS A 128 -5.45 2.90 -13.24
N PHE A 129 -4.44 3.12 -12.43
CA PHE A 129 -4.33 2.57 -11.09
C PHE A 129 -4.47 3.68 -10.06
N ARG A 130 -5.46 3.59 -9.19
CA ARG A 130 -5.77 4.61 -8.16
C ARG A 130 -5.87 6.04 -8.72
N GLY A 131 -6.48 6.18 -9.91
CA GLY A 131 -6.71 7.49 -10.54
C GLY A 131 -5.54 8.04 -11.36
N ARG A 132 -4.42 7.32 -11.46
CA ARG A 132 -3.24 7.71 -12.25
C ARG A 132 -3.04 6.77 -13.41
N PHE A 133 -2.70 7.30 -14.58
CA PHE A 133 -2.37 6.47 -15.73
C PHE A 133 -1.07 5.71 -15.50
N VAL A 134 -1.10 4.40 -15.78
CA VAL A 134 0.02 3.49 -15.52
C VAL A 134 1.16 3.71 -16.50
N PHE A 135 0.83 3.98 -17.76
CA PHE A 135 1.80 4.07 -18.86
C PHE A 135 2.14 5.51 -19.29
N ALA A 136 1.80 6.51 -18.46
CA ALA A 136 2.04 7.92 -18.75
C ALA A 136 3.42 8.44 -18.28
N GLY A 137 4.31 7.57 -17.82
CA GLY A 137 5.60 7.97 -17.31
C GLY A 137 5.49 8.92 -16.11
N THR A 138 6.02 10.14 -16.24
CA THR A 138 5.97 11.18 -15.18
C THR A 138 4.66 11.96 -15.15
N GLU A 139 3.95 12.07 -16.28
CA GLU A 139 2.71 12.86 -16.45
C GLU A 139 1.47 12.00 -16.14
N THR A 140 1.43 11.38 -14.98
CA THR A 140 0.44 10.35 -14.60
C THR A 140 -1.02 10.83 -14.56
N LEU A 141 -1.28 12.13 -14.66
CA LEU A 141 -2.61 12.71 -14.65
C LEU A 141 -3.15 13.00 -16.07
N GLU A 142 -2.28 13.04 -17.08
CA GLU A 142 -2.63 13.27 -18.48
C GLU A 142 -2.73 11.96 -19.25
N ARG A 143 -3.57 11.95 -20.30
CA ARG A 143 -3.71 10.77 -21.15
C ARG A 143 -2.41 10.55 -21.93
N PRO A 144 -1.77 9.35 -21.82
CA PRO A 144 -0.48 9.12 -22.45
C PRO A 144 -0.56 8.94 -23.97
N TYR A 145 -1.71 8.49 -24.47
CA TYR A 145 -1.90 8.18 -25.90
C TYR A 145 -3.25 8.67 -26.37
N SER A 146 -3.29 9.16 -27.61
CA SER A 146 -4.51 9.48 -28.35
C SER A 146 -4.39 8.91 -29.75
N GLU A 147 -5.48 8.42 -30.29
CA GLU A 147 -5.53 8.02 -31.68
C GLU A 147 -5.52 9.31 -32.55
N VAL A 148 -4.62 9.38 -33.50
CA VAL A 148 -4.62 10.40 -34.56
C VAL A 148 -4.95 9.66 -35.84
N ARG A 149 -6.17 9.84 -36.35
CA ARG A 149 -6.56 9.36 -37.68
C ARG A 149 -6.31 10.48 -38.68
N ASP A 150 -5.66 10.18 -39.77
CA ASP A 150 -5.52 11.11 -40.85
C ASP A 150 -6.88 11.40 -41.49
N ALA A 151 -7.02 12.56 -42.18
CA ALA A 151 -8.27 13.03 -42.75
C ALA A 151 -8.90 12.03 -43.77
N ASP A 152 -8.12 11.08 -44.24
CA ASP A 152 -8.54 10.03 -45.20
C ASP A 152 -9.00 8.73 -44.51
N GLY A 153 -9.01 8.68 -43.17
CA GLY A 153 -9.49 7.53 -42.38
C GLY A 153 -8.59 6.31 -42.43
N SER A 154 -7.31 6.47 -42.79
CA SER A 154 -6.30 5.42 -42.83
C SER A 154 -5.30 5.54 -41.65
#